data_c1479d8e536a4bcae2fc9f6b70633305
#
_entry.id   c1479d8e536a4bcae2fc9f6b70633305
#
_cell.length_a   1.000
_cell.length_b   1.000
_cell.length_c   1.000
_cell.angle_alpha   90.00
_cell.angle_beta   90.00
_cell.angle_gamma   90.00
#
_symmetry.space_group_name_H-M   'P 1'
#
loop_
_entity.id
_entity.type
_entity.pdbx_description
1 polymer ?
#
loop_
_entity_poly.entity_id
_entity_poly.type
_entity_poly.pdbx_seq_one_letter_code
_entity_poly.pdbx_strand_id
1 'polypeptide(L)'
;MKIAIVTGASSGLGAAFVRRLDALGGLDEIWGVARRGERMEALAAELRTPMRPLALDLTRLESVETLRVLMRKEAPEVAVLVNAAGFGKFGTCADLTLQETCDMID
;
A
#
# COMPACT_ATOMS: atom_id res chain seq x y z
N MET A 1 -9.03 -2.88 -13.46
CA MET A 1 -7.78 -2.19 -13.12
C MET A 1 -7.01 -3.02 -12.11
N LYS A 2 -5.78 -3.28 -12.42
CA LYS A 2 -4.93 -4.14 -11.58
C LYS A 2 -4.04 -3.26 -10.71
N ILE A 3 -4.13 -3.42 -9.40
CA ILE A 3 -3.42 -2.53 -8.47
C ILE A 3 -2.64 -3.30 -7.42
N ALA A 4 -1.71 -2.59 -6.80
CA ALA A 4 -1.09 -2.99 -5.55
C ALA A 4 -1.53 -2.01 -4.47
N ILE A 5 -1.71 -2.49 -3.26
CA ILE A 5 -1.98 -1.64 -2.10
C ILE A 5 -0.81 -1.80 -1.13
N VAL A 6 -0.21 -0.69 -0.74
CA VAL A 6 0.91 -0.69 0.21
C VAL A 6 0.52 0.18 1.39
N THR A 7 0.29 -0.42 2.55
CA THR A 7 0.05 0.34 3.78
C THR A 7 1.40 0.69 4.39
N GLY A 8 1.48 1.84 5.06
CA GLY A 8 2.75 2.34 5.55
C GLY A 8 3.68 2.80 4.45
N ALA A 9 3.11 3.24 3.33
CA ALA A 9 3.88 3.58 2.13
C ALA A 9 4.84 4.76 2.32
N SER A 10 4.61 5.59 3.33
CA SER A 10 5.48 6.73 3.60
C SER A 10 6.71 6.36 4.42
N SER A 11 6.75 5.17 5.00
CA SER A 11 7.91 4.69 5.77
C SER A 11 9.02 4.26 4.81
N GLY A 12 10.24 4.16 5.33
CA GLY A 12 11.36 3.70 4.52
C GLY A 12 11.11 2.34 3.88
N LEU A 13 10.56 1.39 4.66
CA LEU A 13 10.28 0.06 4.15
C LEU A 13 9.12 0.05 3.15
N GLY A 14 8.03 0.75 3.49
CA GLY A 14 6.88 0.84 2.59
C GLY A 14 7.26 1.50 1.27
N ALA A 15 8.04 2.57 1.32
CA ALA A 15 8.52 3.24 0.11
C ALA A 15 9.41 2.32 -0.73
N ALA A 16 10.24 1.50 -0.07
CA ALA A 16 11.08 0.54 -0.78
C ALA A 16 10.23 -0.50 -1.52
N PHE A 17 9.14 -0.97 -0.91
CA PHE A 17 8.21 -1.88 -1.58
C PHE A 17 7.55 -1.21 -2.78
N VAL A 18 7.14 0.03 -2.63
CA VAL A 18 6.51 0.77 -3.73
C VAL A 18 7.48 0.87 -4.92
N ARG A 19 8.72 1.23 -4.66
CA ARG A 19 9.74 1.33 -5.71
C ARG A 19 9.99 -0.01 -6.38
N ARG A 20 9.98 -1.08 -5.59
CA ARG A 20 10.18 -2.42 -6.14
C ARG A 20 9.02 -2.84 -7.03
N LEU A 21 7.79 -2.58 -6.61
CA LEU A 21 6.61 -2.88 -7.40
C LEU A 21 6.61 -2.10 -8.70
N ASP A 22 7.01 -0.83 -8.64
CA ASP A 22 7.12 0.00 -9.83
C ASP A 22 8.14 -0.59 -10.81
N ALA A 23 9.28 -1.04 -10.29
CA ALA A 23 10.33 -1.61 -11.12
C ALA A 23 9.90 -2.93 -11.78
N LEU A 24 9.09 -3.73 -11.08
CA LEU A 24 8.59 -4.99 -11.63
C LEU A 24 7.56 -4.76 -12.73
N GLY A 25 6.82 -3.69 -12.66
CA GLY A 25 5.80 -3.36 -13.66
C GLY A 25 4.57 -4.25 -13.58
N GLY A 26 3.70 -4.09 -14.56
CA GLY A 26 2.51 -4.95 -14.68
C GLY A 26 1.30 -4.47 -13.89
N LEU A 27 1.39 -3.33 -13.22
CA LEU A 27 0.29 -2.78 -12.44
C LEU A 27 -0.25 -1.53 -13.11
N ASP A 28 -1.56 -1.32 -13.01
CA ASP A 28 -2.19 -0.10 -13.52
C ASP A 28 -2.00 1.05 -12.55
N GLU A 29 -2.09 0.77 -11.25
CA GLU A 29 -1.86 1.77 -10.21
C GLU A 29 -1.25 1.13 -8.97
N ILE A 30 -0.62 1.96 -8.16
CA ILE A 30 -0.18 1.58 -6.82
C ILE A 30 -0.92 2.49 -5.85
N TRP A 31 -1.67 1.91 -4.92
CA TRP A 31 -2.38 2.67 -3.89
C TRP A 31 -1.53 2.67 -2.62
N GLY A 32 -1.00 3.83 -2.28
CA GLY A 32 -0.20 3.97 -1.07
C GLY A 32 -1.06 4.52 0.06
N VAL A 33 -1.05 3.84 1.20
CA VAL A 33 -1.83 4.24 2.38
C VAL A 33 -0.88 4.61 3.51
N ALA A 34 -1.00 5.81 4.01
CA ALA A 34 -0.21 6.28 5.14
C ALA A 34 -0.88 7.51 5.75
N ARG A 35 -0.48 7.86 6.96
CA ARG A 35 -1.06 9.02 7.63
C ARG A 35 -0.61 10.35 7.00
N ARG A 36 0.59 10.38 6.43
CA ARG A 36 1.17 11.60 5.85
C ARG A 36 1.20 11.53 4.34
N GLY A 37 0.39 12.37 3.71
CA GLY A 37 0.27 12.36 2.26
C GLY A 37 1.45 12.96 1.52
N GLU A 38 2.13 13.96 2.10
CA GLU A 38 3.19 14.68 1.41
C GLU A 38 4.38 13.78 1.04
N ARG A 39 4.71 12.80 1.88
CA ARG A 39 5.79 11.87 1.56
C ARG A 39 5.41 10.94 0.42
N MET A 40 4.14 10.54 0.39
CA MET A 40 3.63 9.69 -0.68
C MET A 40 3.57 10.44 -2.00
N GLU A 41 3.23 11.72 -1.96
CA GLU A 41 3.21 12.55 -3.17
C GLU A 41 4.60 12.69 -3.76
N ALA A 42 5.61 12.89 -2.91
CA ALA A 42 6.98 12.96 -3.36
C ALA A 42 7.42 11.62 -3.99
N LEU A 43 7.03 10.51 -3.36
CA LEU A 43 7.34 9.18 -3.88
C LEU A 43 6.64 8.95 -5.22
N ALA A 44 5.37 9.33 -5.32
CA ALA A 44 4.61 9.16 -6.54
C ALA A 44 5.27 9.87 -7.74
N ALA A 45 5.90 11.01 -7.48
CA ALA A 45 6.57 11.77 -8.53
C ALA A 45 7.78 11.04 -9.12
N GLU A 46 8.35 10.07 -8.39
CA GLU A 46 9.49 9.30 -8.87
C GLU A 46 9.10 8.11 -9.73
N LEU A 47 7.84 7.68 -9.65
CA LEU A 47 7.42 6.40 -10.20
C LEU A 47 6.95 6.51 -11.64
N ARG A 48 7.09 5.41 -12.38
CA ARG A 48 6.51 5.26 -13.72
C ARG A 48 5.06 4.84 -13.64
N THR A 49 4.74 3.96 -12.67
CA THR A 49 3.38 3.51 -12.42
C THR A 49 2.62 4.61 -11.68
N PRO A 50 1.41 4.97 -12.13
CA PRO A 50 0.61 5.94 -11.38
C PRO A 50 0.39 5.48 -9.95
N MET A 51 0.66 6.36 -9.00
CA MET A 51 0.44 6.07 -7.60
C MET A 51 -0.66 6.96 -7.07
N ARG A 52 -1.59 6.36 -6.32
CA ARG A 52 -2.67 7.08 -5.67
C ARG A 52 -2.34 7.17 -4.18
N PRO A 53 -1.97 8.36 -3.69
CA PRO A 53 -1.73 8.53 -2.26
C PRO A 53 -3.06 8.60 -1.51
N LEU A 54 -3.19 7.79 -0.47
CA LEU A 54 -4.36 7.79 0.39
C LEU A 54 -3.90 8.13 1.82
N ALA A 55 -4.17 9.36 2.23
CA ALA A 55 -3.78 9.83 3.56
C ALA A 55 -4.79 9.35 4.58
N LEU A 56 -4.65 8.12 5.02
CA LEU A 56 -5.57 7.47 5.95
C LEU A 56 -4.80 6.85 7.11
N ASP A 57 -5.37 6.96 8.30
CA ASP A 57 -4.84 6.31 9.50
C ASP A 57 -5.66 5.04 9.75
N LEU A 58 -5.11 3.89 9.38
CA LEU A 58 -5.81 2.62 9.46
C LEU A 58 -6.01 2.10 10.89
N THR A 59 -5.51 2.83 11.89
CA THR A 59 -5.86 2.55 13.28
C THR A 59 -7.25 3.11 13.62
N ARG A 60 -7.82 3.92 12.73
CA ARG A 60 -9.12 4.54 12.93
C ARG A 60 -10.16 3.88 12.05
N LEU A 61 -11.31 3.59 12.66
CA LEU A 61 -12.38 2.89 11.96
C LEU A 61 -12.89 3.66 10.75
N GLU A 62 -13.03 4.98 10.85
CA GLU A 62 -13.52 5.78 9.74
C GLU A 62 -12.57 5.75 8.54
N SER A 63 -11.26 5.62 8.76
CA SER A 63 -10.31 5.50 7.68
C SER A 63 -10.44 4.14 6.98
N VAL A 64 -10.65 3.08 7.75
CA VAL A 64 -10.87 1.74 7.21
C VAL A 64 -12.14 1.73 6.35
N GLU A 65 -13.20 2.39 6.83
CA GLU A 65 -14.44 2.49 6.07
C GLU A 65 -14.27 3.29 4.78
N THR A 66 -13.47 4.35 4.83
CA THR A 66 -13.19 5.16 3.63
C THR A 66 -12.52 4.29 2.57
N LEU A 67 -11.53 3.50 2.97
CA LEU A 67 -10.83 2.61 2.05
C LEU A 67 -11.78 1.55 1.49
N ARG A 68 -12.62 0.98 2.35
CA ARG A 68 -13.58 -0.03 1.93
C ARG A 68 -14.55 0.51 0.87
N VAL A 69 -15.07 1.71 1.11
CA VAL A 69 -16.00 2.35 0.17
C VAL A 69 -15.31 2.60 -1.16
N LEU A 70 -14.07 3.09 -1.12
CA LEU A 70 -13.31 3.34 -2.33
C LEU A 70 -13.08 2.05 -3.12
N MET A 71 -12.76 0.97 -2.43
CA MET A 71 -12.55 -0.32 -3.09
C MET A 71 -13.82 -0.85 -3.71
N ARG A 72 -14.97 -0.68 -3.07
CA ARG A 72 -16.25 -1.08 -3.65
C ARG A 72 -16.59 -0.25 -4.88
N LYS A 73 -16.34 1.04 -4.80
CA LYS A 73 -16.68 1.97 -5.88
C LYS A 73 -15.86 1.67 -7.12
N GLU A 74 -14.59 1.43 -6.98
CA GLU A 74 -13.70 1.23 -8.12
C GLU A 74 -13.49 -0.23 -8.48
N ALA A 75 -13.82 -1.13 -7.57
CA ALA A 75 -13.73 -2.57 -7.77
C ALA A 75 -12.42 -3.01 -8.44
N PRO A 76 -11.26 -2.60 -7.91
CA PRO A 76 -9.99 -2.96 -8.54
C PRO A 76 -9.64 -4.41 -8.29
N GLU A 77 -8.82 -4.96 -9.18
CA GLU A 77 -8.21 -6.26 -8.94
C GLU A 77 -6.95 -6.02 -8.09
N VAL A 78 -6.99 -6.43 -6.84
CA VAL A 78 -5.83 -6.27 -5.95
C VAL A 78 -4.88 -7.43 -6.18
N ALA A 79 -3.84 -7.19 -6.96
CA ALA A 79 -2.86 -8.22 -7.27
C ALA A 79 -1.84 -8.38 -6.15
N VAL A 80 -1.54 -7.29 -5.44
CA VAL A 80 -0.51 -7.27 -4.41
C VAL A 80 -1.01 -6.43 -3.25
N LEU A 81 -0.86 -6.94 -2.04
CA LEU A 81 -1.18 -6.19 -0.82
C LEU A 81 0.02 -6.30 0.13
N VAL A 82 0.65 -5.17 0.41
CA VAL A 82 1.78 -5.11 1.33
C VAL A 82 1.37 -4.32 2.57
N ASN A 83 1.44 -4.94 3.72
CA ASN A 83 1.14 -4.27 4.97
C ASN A 83 2.45 -3.96 5.71
N ALA A 84 3.01 -2.79 5.45
CA ALA A 84 4.24 -2.36 6.08
C ALA A 84 4.01 -1.51 7.33
N ALA A 85 2.76 -1.17 7.64
CA ALA A 85 2.45 -0.28 8.76
C ALA A 85 2.84 -0.86 10.12
N GLY A 86 2.72 -2.17 10.31
CA GLY A 86 3.07 -2.84 11.56
C GLY A 86 4.38 -3.60 11.50
N PHE A 87 5.17 -3.33 10.50
CA PHE A 87 6.29 -4.18 10.12
C PHE A 87 7.40 -4.29 11.16
N GLY A 88 7.59 -3.26 11.96
CA GLY A 88 8.66 -3.28 12.95
C GLY A 88 8.64 -4.48 13.88
N LYS A 89 7.48 -5.12 14.04
CA LYS A 89 7.31 -6.29 14.88
C LYS A 89 7.49 -7.61 14.14
N PHE A 90 7.42 -7.59 12.83
CA PHE A 90 7.36 -8.81 12.01
C PHE A 90 8.25 -8.68 10.80
N GLY A 91 9.54 -8.54 11.06
CA GLY A 91 10.52 -8.25 10.01
C GLY A 91 10.55 -9.21 8.85
N THR A 92 10.02 -10.41 9.00
CA THR A 92 10.01 -11.41 7.94
C THR A 92 8.76 -11.38 7.06
N CYS A 93 7.78 -10.58 7.41
CA CYS A 93 6.53 -10.56 6.66
C CYS A 93 6.72 -10.18 5.19
N ALA A 94 7.74 -9.38 4.91
CA ALA A 94 8.00 -8.92 3.55
C ALA A 94 8.33 -10.06 2.57
N ASP A 95 8.78 -11.19 3.09
CA ASP A 95 9.18 -12.32 2.26
C ASP A 95 8.03 -13.27 1.95
N LEU A 96 6.86 -13.03 2.52
CA LEU A 96 5.70 -13.88 2.37
C LEU A 96 4.79 -13.41 1.26
N THR A 97 3.89 -14.28 0.84
CA THR A 97 2.82 -13.83 -0.04
C THR A 97 2.01 -12.81 0.69
N LEU A 98 1.34 -11.95 -0.03
CA LEU A 98 0.62 -10.86 0.59
C LEU A 98 -0.48 -11.30 1.52
N GLN A 99 -1.18 -12.34 1.14
CA GLN A 99 -2.24 -12.87 1.96
C GLN A 99 -1.69 -13.42 3.25
N GLU A 100 -0.61 -14.17 3.19
CA GLU A 100 0.04 -14.71 4.37
C GLU A 100 0.59 -13.61 5.26
N THR A 101 1.14 -12.56 4.66
CA THR A 101 1.64 -11.42 5.40
C THR A 101 0.54 -10.75 6.21
N CYS A 102 -0.61 -10.54 5.59
CA CYS A 102 -1.75 -9.94 6.28
C CYS A 102 -2.25 -10.81 7.42
N ASP A 103 -2.34 -12.10 7.19
CA ASP A 103 -2.81 -13.04 8.21
C ASP A 103 -1.89 -13.07 9.41
N MET A 104 -0.59 -12.96 9.20
CA MET A 104 0.37 -12.96 10.29
C MET A 104 0.31 -11.70 11.14
N ILE A 105 -0.04 -10.59 10.53
CA ILE A 105 -0.10 -9.32 11.24
C ILE A 105 -1.39 -9.19 12.03
N ASP A 106 -2.44 -9.77 11.54
CA ASP A 106 -3.71 -9.78 12.24
C ASP A 106 -3.62 -10.59 13.52
#